data_5335591b4c0cc3896f8ea0f51a3c8b9d
#
_entry.id   5335591b4c0cc3896f8ea0f51a3c8b9d
#
_cell.length_a   1.000
_cell.length_b   1.000
_cell.length_c   1.000
_cell.angle_alpha   90.00
_cell.angle_beta   90.00
_cell.angle_gamma   90.00
#
_symmetry.space_group_name_H-M   'P 1'
#
loop_
_entity.id
_entity.type
_entity.pdbx_description
1 polymer ?
#
loop_
_entity_poly.entity_id
_entity_poly.type
_entity_poly.pdbx_seq_one_letter_code
_entity_poly.pdbx_strand_id
1 'polypeptide(L)'
;SGSIAANAKGTTEISGCSFSGTAVYKAQTGRLGSYAGGIVGKLESDASITKCENNAVFSVTEVPLEYFFGGIVGSNAGTVSVCTNKGYFNAVSSIGTIACGGIAGENTANGVIEYCQNQAPLNAKITNYVAGLYIGGLIGQNEGTARNVRNLDTITATGFDAYPCYVGGIAGQTEKFGGMG
;
A
#
# COMPACT_ATOMS: atom_id res chain seq x y z
N SER A 1 -6.30 8.74 2.67
CA SER A 1 -7.43 8.84 1.71
C SER A 1 -7.65 7.53 0.99
N GLY A 2 -8.88 7.26 0.59
CA GLY A 2 -9.31 6.12 -0.21
C GLY A 2 -10.45 6.55 -1.12
N SER A 3 -10.62 5.84 -2.23
CA SER A 3 -11.63 6.25 -3.22
C SER A 3 -13.05 5.86 -2.81
N ILE A 4 -13.19 4.80 -2.01
CA ILE A 4 -14.48 4.38 -1.45
C ILE A 4 -14.61 4.90 -0.01
N ALA A 5 -13.57 4.72 0.81
CA ALA A 5 -13.55 5.22 2.18
C ALA A 5 -12.15 5.73 2.58
N ALA A 6 -12.10 6.87 3.27
CA ALA A 6 -10.83 7.36 3.82
C ALA A 6 -10.38 6.52 5.02
N ASN A 7 -11.32 6.09 5.86
CA ASN A 7 -11.09 5.22 7.00
C ASN A 7 -12.30 4.30 7.19
N ALA A 8 -12.05 3.01 7.35
CA ALA A 8 -13.05 1.99 7.68
C ALA A 8 -12.68 1.34 9.01
N LYS A 9 -13.63 1.34 9.95
CA LYS A 9 -13.42 0.90 11.34
C LYS A 9 -14.62 0.14 11.92
N GLY A 10 -14.39 -0.51 13.05
CA GLY A 10 -15.39 -1.38 13.67
C GLY A 10 -15.74 -2.55 12.75
N THR A 11 -16.96 -3.02 12.77
CA THR A 11 -17.43 -4.14 11.95
C THR A 11 -17.78 -3.75 10.49
N THR A 12 -17.16 -2.67 9.96
CA THR A 12 -17.41 -2.24 8.58
C THR A 12 -16.96 -3.28 7.58
N GLU A 13 -17.85 -3.68 6.69
CA GLU A 13 -17.57 -4.54 5.54
C GLU A 13 -17.68 -3.74 4.24
N ILE A 14 -16.63 -3.78 3.41
CA ILE A 14 -16.60 -3.21 2.05
C ILE A 14 -16.45 -4.36 1.08
N SER A 15 -17.49 -4.66 0.31
CA SER A 15 -17.54 -5.85 -0.53
C SER A 15 -17.99 -5.56 -1.95
N GLY A 16 -17.37 -6.22 -2.92
CA GLY A 16 -17.76 -6.16 -4.33
C GLY A 16 -17.62 -4.79 -4.98
N CYS A 17 -16.77 -3.92 -4.43
CA CYS A 17 -16.58 -2.56 -4.93
C CYS A 17 -15.49 -2.51 -6.01
N SER A 18 -15.68 -1.65 -7.00
CA SER A 18 -14.67 -1.35 -8.01
C SER A 18 -14.43 0.16 -8.10
N PHE A 19 -13.18 0.54 -8.25
CA PHE A 19 -12.79 1.91 -8.51
C PHE A 19 -12.04 2.00 -9.84
N SER A 20 -12.47 2.93 -10.70
CA SER A 20 -11.86 3.20 -12.00
C SER A 20 -11.64 4.70 -12.19
N GLY A 21 -10.67 5.08 -12.98
CA GLY A 21 -10.38 6.48 -13.28
C GLY A 21 -8.95 6.89 -12.91
N THR A 22 -8.77 8.14 -12.55
CA THR A 22 -7.47 8.69 -12.14
C THR A 22 -7.59 9.33 -10.78
N ALA A 23 -6.70 8.98 -9.87
CA ALA A 23 -6.58 9.63 -8.57
C ALA A 23 -5.18 10.27 -8.43
N VAL A 24 -5.16 11.55 -8.12
CA VAL A 24 -3.93 12.30 -7.86
C VAL A 24 -3.89 12.65 -6.38
N TYR A 25 -2.90 12.12 -5.67
CA TYR A 25 -2.67 12.46 -4.28
C TYR A 25 -1.52 13.46 -4.18
N LYS A 26 -1.84 14.64 -3.68
CA LYS A 26 -0.85 15.63 -3.26
C LYS A 26 -0.77 15.59 -1.73
N ALA A 27 0.38 15.25 -1.23
CA ALA A 27 0.59 15.24 0.21
C ALA A 27 0.78 16.67 0.75
N GLN A 28 0.26 16.91 1.95
CA GLN A 28 0.55 18.14 2.67
C GLN A 28 1.87 17.98 3.45
N THR A 29 2.79 18.91 3.27
CA THR A 29 4.04 18.97 4.03
C THR A 29 3.77 19.06 5.53
N GLY A 30 4.53 18.30 6.34
CA GLY A 30 4.52 18.38 7.80
C GLY A 30 3.57 17.43 8.54
N ARG A 31 2.92 16.47 7.87
CA ARG A 31 2.14 15.41 8.53
C ARG A 31 2.89 14.09 8.58
N LEU A 32 2.89 13.47 9.76
CA LEU A 32 3.32 12.08 9.96
C LEU A 32 2.18 11.13 9.54
N GLY A 33 2.52 10.02 8.89
CA GLY A 33 1.59 8.93 8.61
C GLY A 33 0.46 9.29 7.64
N SER A 34 0.75 9.37 6.36
CA SER A 34 -0.27 9.52 5.32
C SER A 34 -0.56 8.17 4.67
N TYR A 35 -1.85 7.80 4.65
CA TYR A 35 -2.32 6.54 4.08
C TYR A 35 -3.17 6.81 2.84
N ALA A 36 -2.88 6.13 1.73
CA ALA A 36 -3.71 6.16 0.55
C ALA A 36 -3.90 4.77 -0.05
N GLY A 37 -5.13 4.43 -0.37
CA GLY A 37 -5.49 3.18 -1.01
C GLY A 37 -6.50 3.40 -2.13
N GLY A 38 -6.48 2.51 -3.10
CA GLY A 38 -7.43 2.56 -4.21
C GLY A 38 -8.87 2.37 -3.75
N ILE A 39 -9.09 1.60 -2.72
CA ILE A 39 -10.40 1.37 -2.12
C ILE A 39 -10.49 2.09 -0.77
N VAL A 40 -9.57 1.81 0.15
CA VAL A 40 -9.59 2.36 1.52
C VAL A 40 -8.25 2.97 1.87
N GLY A 41 -8.24 4.15 2.49
CA GLY A 41 -7.01 4.77 3.00
C GLY A 41 -6.46 4.00 4.19
N LYS A 42 -7.27 3.79 5.23
CA LYS A 42 -6.91 3.02 6.42
C LYS A 42 -8.03 2.04 6.78
N LEU A 43 -7.67 0.78 6.97
CA LEU A 43 -8.55 -0.29 7.45
C LEU A 43 -8.15 -0.65 8.88
N GLU A 44 -9.05 -0.42 9.84
CA GLU A 44 -8.80 -0.74 11.24
C GLU A 44 -9.20 -2.19 11.57
N SER A 45 -8.82 -2.66 12.76
CA SER A 45 -9.21 -3.98 13.25
C SER A 45 -10.73 -4.17 13.17
N ASP A 46 -11.17 -5.40 12.99
CA ASP A 46 -12.57 -5.81 12.83
C ASP A 46 -13.28 -5.34 11.54
N ALA A 47 -12.64 -4.49 10.74
CA ALA A 47 -13.14 -4.12 9.41
C ALA A 47 -12.59 -5.04 8.32
N SER A 48 -13.32 -5.16 7.22
CA SER A 48 -12.93 -6.01 6.10
C SER A 48 -13.17 -5.39 4.73
N ILE A 49 -12.29 -5.76 3.78
CA ILE A 49 -12.44 -5.49 2.35
C ILE A 49 -12.42 -6.83 1.62
N THR A 50 -13.47 -7.14 0.87
CA THR A 50 -13.54 -8.41 0.14
C THR A 50 -14.09 -8.25 -1.27
N LYS A 51 -13.54 -9.03 -2.22
CA LYS A 51 -13.99 -9.05 -3.62
C LYS A 51 -13.99 -7.66 -4.28
N CYS A 52 -13.04 -6.80 -3.91
CA CYS A 52 -12.90 -5.46 -4.47
C CYS A 52 -11.82 -5.41 -5.55
N GLU A 53 -12.01 -4.52 -6.51
CA GLU A 53 -11.08 -4.33 -7.61
C GLU A 53 -10.70 -2.86 -7.77
N ASN A 54 -9.41 -2.59 -7.90
CA ASN A 54 -8.90 -1.28 -8.27
C ASN A 54 -8.43 -1.31 -9.72
N ASN A 55 -9.01 -0.47 -10.56
CA ASN A 55 -8.65 -0.27 -11.97
C ASN A 55 -8.11 1.16 -12.24
N ALA A 56 -7.92 1.95 -11.20
CA ALA A 56 -7.58 3.35 -11.33
C ALA A 56 -6.07 3.57 -11.49
N VAL A 57 -5.72 4.62 -12.20
CA VAL A 57 -4.35 5.13 -12.26
C VAL A 57 -4.11 6.04 -11.05
N PHE A 58 -3.08 5.76 -10.28
CA PHE A 58 -2.66 6.57 -9.16
C PHE A 58 -1.37 7.31 -9.45
N SER A 59 -1.37 8.61 -9.20
CA SER A 59 -0.19 9.45 -9.20
C SER A 59 -0.02 10.08 -7.83
N VAL A 60 1.14 9.87 -7.23
CA VAL A 60 1.51 10.48 -5.94
C VAL A 60 2.67 11.42 -6.17
N THR A 61 2.49 12.69 -5.83
CA THR A 61 3.51 13.72 -5.94
C THR A 61 3.63 14.47 -4.61
N GLU A 62 4.84 14.90 -4.25
CA GLU A 62 5.09 15.65 -3.02
C GLU A 62 4.74 14.83 -1.76
N VAL A 63 5.51 13.78 -1.49
CA VAL A 63 5.28 12.86 -0.37
C VAL A 63 5.65 13.52 0.97
N PRO A 64 4.82 13.39 2.02
CA PRO A 64 5.14 13.84 3.38
C PRO A 64 6.24 12.97 4.01
N LEU A 65 6.55 13.23 5.29
CA LEU A 65 7.59 12.53 6.03
C LEU A 65 7.43 11.00 6.07
N GLU A 66 6.19 10.52 5.99
CA GLU A 66 5.89 9.08 6.00
C GLU A 66 4.63 8.80 5.17
N TYR A 67 4.74 7.89 4.24
CA TYR A 67 3.67 7.61 3.28
C TYR A 67 3.51 6.13 2.99
N PHE A 68 2.28 5.65 3.17
CA PHE A 68 1.87 4.28 2.91
C PHE A 68 0.83 4.23 1.80
N PHE A 69 1.19 3.60 0.70
CA PHE A 69 0.32 3.49 -0.46
C PHE A 69 0.08 2.04 -0.86
N GLY A 70 -1.19 1.69 -1.06
CA GLY A 70 -1.59 0.40 -1.60
C GLY A 70 -2.63 0.52 -2.73
N GLY A 71 -2.56 -0.37 -3.69
CA GLY A 71 -3.57 -0.42 -4.75
C GLY A 71 -4.99 -0.67 -4.22
N ILE A 72 -5.12 -1.35 -3.08
CA ILE A 72 -6.40 -1.59 -2.40
C ILE A 72 -6.48 -0.77 -1.11
N VAL A 73 -5.50 -0.88 -0.22
CA VAL A 73 -5.51 -0.26 1.10
C VAL A 73 -4.18 0.40 1.43
N GLY A 74 -4.18 1.61 1.99
CA GLY A 74 -2.97 2.30 2.42
C GLY A 74 -2.35 1.61 3.65
N SER A 75 -3.10 1.48 4.74
CA SER A 75 -2.71 0.75 5.96
C SER A 75 -3.79 -0.25 6.34
N ASN A 76 -3.40 -1.50 6.57
CA ASN A 76 -4.29 -2.60 6.92
C ASN A 76 -4.02 -3.11 8.34
N ALA A 77 -5.02 -3.01 9.21
CA ALA A 77 -5.07 -3.69 10.50
C ALA A 77 -6.24 -4.70 10.59
N GLY A 78 -7.08 -4.78 9.55
CA GLY A 78 -8.21 -5.69 9.43
C GLY A 78 -7.95 -6.84 8.46
N THR A 79 -8.99 -7.24 7.71
CA THR A 79 -8.91 -8.33 6.73
C THR A 79 -9.13 -7.82 5.31
N VAL A 80 -8.18 -8.08 4.42
CA VAL A 80 -8.32 -7.85 2.97
C VAL A 80 -8.28 -9.20 2.26
N SER A 81 -9.36 -9.58 1.59
CA SER A 81 -9.47 -10.88 0.95
C SER A 81 -10.07 -10.84 -0.46
N VAL A 82 -9.58 -11.72 -1.31
CA VAL A 82 -10.10 -11.90 -2.70
C VAL A 82 -10.11 -10.59 -3.50
N CYS A 83 -9.14 -9.72 -3.29
CA CYS A 83 -9.05 -8.43 -3.96
C CYS A 83 -8.00 -8.44 -5.08
N THR A 84 -8.25 -7.64 -6.12
CA THR A 84 -7.36 -7.52 -7.27
C THR A 84 -7.01 -6.06 -7.52
N ASN A 85 -5.71 -5.77 -7.62
CA ASN A 85 -5.24 -4.50 -8.15
C ASN A 85 -4.85 -4.66 -9.63
N LYS A 86 -5.48 -3.89 -10.49
CA LYS A 86 -5.17 -3.68 -11.91
C LYS A 86 -4.80 -2.23 -12.20
N GLY A 87 -4.82 -1.41 -11.16
CA GLY A 87 -4.54 0.01 -11.28
C GLY A 87 -3.04 0.31 -11.26
N TYR A 88 -2.60 1.07 -12.24
CA TYR A 88 -1.21 1.51 -12.36
C TYR A 88 -0.84 2.48 -11.25
N PHE A 89 0.34 2.27 -10.67
CA PHE A 89 0.86 3.15 -9.64
C PHE A 89 2.17 3.82 -10.07
N ASN A 90 2.21 5.14 -9.92
CA ASN A 90 3.41 5.94 -10.13
C ASN A 90 3.67 6.84 -8.92
N ALA A 91 4.71 6.53 -8.15
CA ALA A 91 5.17 7.36 -7.03
C ALA A 91 6.42 8.12 -7.42
N VAL A 92 6.39 9.41 -7.17
CA VAL A 92 7.59 10.26 -7.24
C VAL A 92 7.78 10.92 -5.88
N SER A 93 8.93 10.67 -5.26
CA SER A 93 9.24 11.24 -3.95
C SER A 93 10.60 11.88 -3.90
N SER A 94 10.68 12.93 -3.05
CA SER A 94 11.91 13.66 -2.78
C SER A 94 12.31 13.69 -1.30
N ILE A 95 11.43 13.26 -0.40
CA ILE A 95 11.68 13.27 1.06
C ILE A 95 10.91 12.16 1.78
N GLY A 96 11.35 11.78 2.98
CA GLY A 96 10.62 10.93 3.91
C GLY A 96 10.74 9.43 3.67
N THR A 97 9.85 8.67 4.30
CA THR A 97 9.74 7.21 4.17
C THR A 97 8.55 6.86 3.28
N ILE A 98 8.75 5.93 2.36
CA ILE A 98 7.72 5.49 1.43
C ILE A 98 7.58 3.97 1.52
N ALA A 99 6.37 3.52 1.76
CA ALA A 99 6.00 2.12 1.64
C ALA A 99 4.89 1.95 0.60
N CYS A 100 5.18 1.21 -0.46
CA CYS A 100 4.26 1.00 -1.57
C CYS A 100 4.04 -0.48 -1.84
N GLY A 101 2.78 -0.87 -2.05
CA GLY A 101 2.42 -2.21 -2.44
C GLY A 101 1.23 -2.26 -3.40
N GLY A 102 1.18 -3.28 -4.24
CA GLY A 102 0.05 -3.46 -5.17
C GLY A 102 -1.28 -3.69 -4.47
N ILE A 103 -1.27 -4.20 -3.25
CA ILE A 103 -2.47 -4.37 -2.41
C ILE A 103 -2.42 -3.42 -1.22
N ALA A 104 -1.35 -3.43 -0.41
CA ALA A 104 -1.24 -2.62 0.80
C ALA A 104 0.09 -1.87 0.86
N GLY A 105 0.07 -0.60 1.31
CA GLY A 105 1.29 0.11 1.68
C GLY A 105 1.90 -0.51 2.92
N GLU A 106 1.06 -0.72 3.94
CA GLU A 106 1.41 -1.34 5.21
C GLU A 106 0.38 -2.41 5.57
N ASN A 107 0.85 -3.54 6.06
CA ASN A 107 0.05 -4.57 6.71
C ASN A 107 0.54 -4.71 8.15
N THR A 108 -0.20 -4.15 9.10
CA THR A 108 0.20 -4.12 10.51
C THR A 108 0.11 -5.50 11.15
N ALA A 109 0.60 -5.67 12.36
CA ALA A 109 0.68 -6.96 13.06
C ALA A 109 -0.66 -7.73 13.16
N ASN A 110 -1.79 -7.01 13.22
CA ASN A 110 -3.13 -7.61 13.24
C ASN A 110 -3.74 -7.80 11.84
N GLY A 111 -3.12 -7.23 10.80
CA GLY A 111 -3.64 -7.26 9.45
C GLY A 111 -3.52 -8.63 8.78
N VAL A 112 -4.55 -9.02 8.05
CA VAL A 112 -4.59 -10.24 7.25
C VAL A 112 -4.84 -9.87 5.78
N ILE A 113 -3.97 -10.35 4.89
CA ILE A 113 -4.13 -10.22 3.44
C ILE A 113 -4.10 -11.62 2.83
N GLU A 114 -5.20 -12.02 2.18
CA GLU A 114 -5.31 -13.36 1.65
C GLU A 114 -6.05 -13.42 0.30
N TYR A 115 -5.64 -14.37 -0.55
CA TYR A 115 -6.24 -14.59 -1.87
C TYR A 115 -6.26 -13.33 -2.75
N CYS A 116 -5.30 -12.44 -2.54
CA CYS A 116 -5.18 -11.19 -3.27
C CYS A 116 -4.13 -11.26 -4.37
N GLN A 117 -4.31 -10.45 -5.40
CA GLN A 117 -3.36 -10.39 -6.50
C GLN A 117 -3.13 -8.96 -7.02
N ASN A 118 -1.89 -8.69 -7.39
CA ASN A 118 -1.52 -7.50 -8.15
C ASN A 118 -1.30 -7.88 -9.60
N GLN A 119 -1.99 -7.21 -10.50
CA GLN A 119 -1.92 -7.37 -11.96
C GLN A 119 -1.51 -6.07 -12.66
N ALA A 120 -0.86 -5.17 -11.94
CA ALA A 120 -0.43 -3.89 -12.48
C ALA A 120 1.00 -3.57 -12.09
N PRO A 121 1.75 -2.88 -12.96
CA PRO A 121 3.11 -2.48 -12.65
C PRO A 121 3.15 -1.45 -11.53
N LEU A 122 4.18 -1.55 -10.70
CA LEU A 122 4.51 -0.60 -9.65
C LEU A 122 5.76 0.16 -10.06
N ASN A 123 5.65 1.47 -10.20
CA ASN A 123 6.79 2.33 -10.47
C ASN A 123 7.01 3.31 -9.32
N ALA A 124 8.21 3.29 -8.75
CA ALA A 124 8.66 4.26 -7.78
C ALA A 124 9.92 4.96 -8.26
N LYS A 125 9.90 6.27 -8.26
CA LYS A 125 11.04 7.12 -8.62
C LYS A 125 11.42 8.01 -7.44
N ILE A 126 12.66 7.87 -6.99
CA ILE A 126 13.24 8.74 -6.00
C ILE A 126 14.00 9.86 -6.71
N THR A 127 13.70 11.11 -6.37
CA THR A 127 14.29 12.29 -7.01
C THR A 127 15.26 13.03 -6.09
N ASN A 128 15.30 12.69 -4.80
CA ASN A 128 16.20 13.22 -3.81
C ASN A 128 16.39 12.21 -2.68
N TYR A 129 17.11 12.55 -1.63
CA TYR A 129 17.31 11.67 -0.49
C TYR A 129 15.99 11.37 0.25
N VAL A 130 15.66 10.08 0.44
CA VAL A 130 14.54 9.62 1.27
C VAL A 130 15.05 8.80 2.45
N ALA A 131 14.35 8.88 3.59
CA ALA A 131 14.72 8.20 4.83
C ALA A 131 14.51 6.68 4.79
N GLY A 132 13.67 6.19 3.86
CA GLY A 132 13.44 4.76 3.64
C GLY A 132 12.53 4.52 2.43
N LEU A 133 12.82 3.43 1.70
CA LEU A 133 12.04 3.00 0.55
C LEU A 133 11.70 1.52 0.70
N TYR A 134 10.40 1.21 0.77
CA TYR A 134 9.88 -0.14 0.93
C TYR A 134 8.87 -0.42 -0.18
N ILE A 135 9.27 -1.23 -1.16
CA ILE A 135 8.41 -1.56 -2.30
C ILE A 135 8.20 -3.05 -2.38
N GLY A 136 6.96 -3.48 -2.27
CA GLY A 136 6.56 -4.85 -2.47
C GLY A 136 5.56 -4.99 -3.61
N GLY A 137 5.64 -6.06 -4.38
CA GLY A 137 4.65 -6.33 -5.43
C GLY A 137 3.22 -6.40 -4.91
N LEU A 138 3.06 -6.74 -3.61
CA LEU A 138 1.78 -6.68 -2.91
C LEU A 138 1.78 -5.77 -1.70
N ILE A 139 2.85 -5.79 -0.89
CA ILE A 139 2.87 -5.13 0.42
C ILE A 139 4.19 -4.39 0.57
N GLY A 140 4.14 -3.08 0.85
CA GLY A 140 5.34 -2.28 1.10
C GLY A 140 6.05 -2.75 2.37
N GLN A 141 5.37 -2.66 3.52
CA GLN A 141 5.83 -3.15 4.82
C GLN A 141 4.82 -4.16 5.39
N ASN A 142 5.30 -5.34 5.78
CA ASN A 142 4.45 -6.41 6.31
C ASN A 142 4.91 -6.85 7.70
N GLU A 143 4.06 -6.62 8.68
CA GLU A 143 4.18 -7.15 10.04
C GLU A 143 3.13 -8.21 10.33
N GLY A 144 2.06 -8.25 9.52
CA GLY A 144 0.92 -9.13 9.67
C GLY A 144 1.02 -10.42 8.86
N THR A 145 -0.13 -11.00 8.58
CA THR A 145 -0.24 -12.24 7.82
C THR A 145 -0.54 -11.96 6.35
N ALA A 146 0.25 -12.57 5.46
CA ALA A 146 -0.02 -12.60 4.02
C ALA A 146 0.02 -14.05 3.54
N ARG A 147 -1.06 -14.53 2.90
CA ARG A 147 -1.15 -15.91 2.41
C ARG A 147 -1.94 -16.03 1.11
N ASN A 148 -1.57 -16.99 0.26
CA ASN A 148 -2.21 -17.20 -1.04
C ASN A 148 -2.26 -15.93 -1.91
N VAL A 149 -1.18 -15.16 -1.91
CA VAL A 149 -1.07 -13.89 -2.59
C VAL A 149 -0.14 -13.98 -3.81
N ARG A 150 -0.38 -13.18 -4.84
CA ARG A 150 0.39 -13.22 -6.09
C ARG A 150 0.67 -11.82 -6.62
N ASN A 151 1.92 -11.58 -7.00
CA ASN A 151 2.29 -10.47 -7.87
C ASN A 151 2.53 -11.00 -9.28
N LEU A 152 1.80 -10.48 -10.25
CA LEU A 152 1.82 -10.93 -11.66
C LEU A 152 2.40 -9.89 -12.60
N ASP A 153 2.89 -8.76 -12.08
CA ASP A 153 3.47 -7.70 -12.91
C ASP A 153 4.80 -7.18 -12.34
N THR A 154 5.40 -6.27 -13.05
CA THR A 154 6.73 -5.75 -12.79
C THR A 154 6.76 -4.74 -11.65
N ILE A 155 7.90 -4.68 -10.99
CA ILE A 155 8.22 -3.65 -10.01
C ILE A 155 9.44 -2.90 -10.53
N THR A 156 9.33 -1.60 -10.66
CA THR A 156 10.43 -0.73 -11.07
C THR A 156 10.70 0.31 -10.01
N ALA A 157 11.92 0.32 -9.49
CA ALA A 157 12.40 1.33 -8.57
C ALA A 157 13.65 2.00 -9.17
N THR A 158 13.68 3.32 -9.19
CA THR A 158 14.78 4.10 -9.78
C THR A 158 15.16 5.30 -8.91
N GLY A 159 16.42 5.74 -9.00
CA GLY A 159 16.91 6.91 -8.27
C GLY A 159 17.22 6.57 -6.81
N PHE A 160 18.22 5.71 -6.58
CA PHE A 160 18.48 5.14 -5.24
C PHE A 160 19.32 6.04 -4.31
N ASP A 161 18.79 7.18 -3.93
CA ASP A 161 19.33 7.95 -2.80
C ASP A 161 18.52 7.68 -1.52
N ALA A 162 18.01 6.45 -1.37
CA ALA A 162 17.28 6.01 -0.20
C ALA A 162 18.11 5.06 0.67
N TYR A 163 18.02 5.23 1.98
CA TYR A 163 18.63 4.31 2.93
C TYR A 163 17.72 4.15 4.17
N PRO A 164 17.23 2.95 4.47
CA PRO A 164 17.33 1.71 3.70
C PRO A 164 16.45 1.67 2.44
N CYS A 165 16.79 0.81 1.46
CA CYS A 165 16.00 0.55 0.26
C CYS A 165 15.73 -0.95 0.13
N TYR A 166 14.47 -1.33 0.23
CA TYR A 166 14.02 -2.72 0.12
C TYR A 166 13.00 -2.86 -1.00
N VAL A 167 13.28 -3.74 -1.94
CA VAL A 167 12.38 -4.06 -3.06
C VAL A 167 12.16 -5.56 -3.11
N GLY A 168 10.93 -6.02 -2.98
CA GLY A 168 10.59 -7.42 -2.96
C GLY A 168 9.41 -7.78 -3.86
N GLY A 169 9.43 -8.97 -4.46
CA GLY A 169 8.37 -9.45 -5.34
C GLY A 169 7.00 -9.55 -4.67
N ILE A 170 6.95 -9.81 -3.37
CA ILE A 170 5.73 -9.84 -2.55
C ILE A 170 5.74 -8.70 -1.54
N ALA A 171 6.74 -8.65 -0.65
CA ALA A 171 6.87 -7.60 0.35
C ALA A 171 8.22 -6.90 0.24
N GLY A 172 8.26 -5.58 0.41
CA GLY A 172 9.50 -4.81 0.47
C GLY A 172 10.25 -5.13 1.75
N GLN A 173 9.56 -5.11 2.88
CA GLN A 173 10.08 -5.49 4.19
C GLN A 173 9.08 -6.39 4.91
N THR A 174 9.60 -7.38 5.64
CA THR A 174 8.81 -8.16 6.60
C THR A 174 9.49 -8.08 7.96
N GLU A 175 8.76 -7.63 8.95
CA GLU A 175 9.17 -7.68 10.35
C GLU A 175 8.15 -8.49 11.14
N LYS A 176 8.64 -9.40 11.95
CA LYS A 176 7.83 -10.04 12.97
C LYS A 176 8.29 -9.43 14.29
N PHE A 177 7.47 -8.61 14.93
CA PHE A 177 7.72 -8.25 16.31
C PHE A 177 7.75 -9.55 17.12
N GLY A 178 8.95 -9.99 17.47
CA GLY A 178 9.14 -11.07 18.39
C GLY A 178 8.49 -10.67 19.71
N GLY A 179 7.35 -11.27 20.04
CA GLY A 179 6.86 -11.20 21.40
C GLY A 179 7.97 -11.74 22.28
N MET A 180 8.50 -10.91 23.17
CA MET A 180 9.28 -11.41 24.29
C MET A 180 8.31 -12.24 25.13
N GLY A 181 8.46 -13.58 25.03
CA GLY A 181 7.86 -14.51 25.98
C GLY A 181 8.60 -14.47 27.32
#